data_2070e121494592eca2fcc405db9cc9db
#
_entry.id   2070e121494592eca2fcc405db9cc9db
#
_cell.length_a   1.000
_cell.length_b   1.000
_cell.length_c   1.000
_cell.angle_alpha   90.00
_cell.angle_beta   90.00
_cell.angle_gamma   90.00
#
_symmetry.space_group_name_H-M   'P 1'
#
loop_
_entity.id
_entity.type
_entity.pdbx_description
1 polymer ?
#
loop_
_entity_poly.entity_id
_entity_poly.type
_entity_poly.pdbx_seq_one_letter_code
_entity_poly.pdbx_strand_id
1 'polypeptide(L)' 'MARLEKELAKWQKELDMVGKKLSNERFVANAKPEVVQKERDKQADYQAKYDATVARIDEMKKLVK' A
#
# COMPACT_ATOMS: atom_id res chain seq x y z
N MET A 1 18.61 -7.71 1.49
CA MET A 1 17.40 -8.47 1.79
C MET A 1 16.53 -7.79 2.83
N ALA A 2 17.11 -7.43 3.98
CA ALA A 2 16.33 -6.77 5.04
C ALA A 2 15.64 -5.48 4.61
N ARG A 3 16.25 -4.71 3.70
CA ARG A 3 15.66 -3.46 3.21
C ARG A 3 14.35 -3.68 2.46
N LEU A 4 14.33 -4.65 1.57
CA LEU A 4 13.13 -4.94 0.77
C LEU A 4 12.00 -5.46 1.65
N GLU A 5 12.33 -6.26 2.63
CA GLU A 5 11.33 -6.77 3.56
C GLU A 5 10.75 -5.65 4.43
N LYS A 6 11.60 -4.71 4.86
CA LYS A 6 11.15 -3.55 5.62
C LYS A 6 10.27 -2.63 4.78
N GLU A 7 10.63 -2.42 3.52
CA GLU A 7 9.82 -1.63 2.60
C GLU A 7 8.47 -2.30 2.36
N LEU A 8 8.48 -3.61 2.17
CA LEU A 8 7.26 -4.37 1.98
C LEU A 8 6.32 -4.22 3.18
N ALA A 9 6.85 -4.38 4.38
CA ALA A 9 6.07 -4.21 5.60
C ALA A 9 5.53 -2.79 5.72
N LYS A 10 6.32 -1.80 5.34
CA LYS A 10 5.91 -0.40 5.37
C LYS A 10 4.73 -0.15 4.43
N TRP A 11 4.84 -0.60 3.19
CA TRP A 11 3.77 -0.43 2.21
C TRP A 11 2.51 -1.18 2.61
N GLN A 12 2.68 -2.38 3.16
CA GLN A 12 1.56 -3.17 3.63
C GLN A 12 0.82 -2.45 4.77
N LYS A 13 1.57 -1.87 5.69
CA LYS A 13 1.01 -1.12 6.80
C LYS A 13 0.24 0.10 6.31
N GLU A 14 0.82 0.84 5.37
CA GLU A 14 0.18 2.01 4.79
C GLU A 14 -1.10 1.64 4.05
N LEU A 15 -1.05 0.56 3.27
CA LEU A 15 -2.23 0.07 2.56
C LEU A 15 -3.33 -0.33 3.53
N ASP A 16 -2.97 -0.99 4.62
CA ASP A 16 -3.92 -1.42 5.62
C ASP A 16 -4.60 -0.21 6.28
N MET A 17 -3.83 0.81 6.62
CA MET A 17 -4.36 2.03 7.21
C MET A 17 -5.30 2.76 6.26
N VAL A 18 -4.89 2.94 5.02
CA VAL A 18 -5.72 3.62 4.01
C VAL A 18 -6.98 2.79 3.73
N GLY A 19 -6.82 1.47 3.63
CA GLY A 19 -7.95 0.57 3.42
C GLY A 19 -8.99 0.66 4.53
N LYS A 20 -8.54 0.73 5.77
CA LYS A 20 -9.42 0.88 6.91
C LYS A 20 -10.18 2.20 6.87
N LYS A 21 -9.50 3.29 6.50
CA LYS A 21 -10.13 4.60 6.36
C LYS A 21 -11.22 4.57 5.29
N LEU A 22 -10.91 4.00 4.15
CA LEU A 22 -11.84 3.93 3.03
C LEU A 22 -13.00 2.97 3.29
N SER A 23 -12.79 1.97 4.15
CA SER A 23 -13.84 1.03 4.56
C SER A 23 -14.74 1.62 5.63
N ASN A 24 -14.31 2.67 6.30
CA ASN A 24 -15.08 3.30 7.37
C ASN A 24 -16.14 4.19 6.76
N GLU A 25 -17.39 3.77 6.85
CA GLU A 25 -18.54 4.51 6.29
C GLU A 25 -18.64 5.92 6.88
N ARG A 26 -18.35 6.05 8.16
CA ARG A 26 -18.42 7.36 8.83
C ARG A 26 -17.36 8.31 8.25
N PHE A 27 -16.18 7.81 8.01
CA PHE A 27 -15.12 8.60 7.42
C PHE A 27 -15.50 9.04 6.01
N VAL A 28 -15.97 8.11 5.19
CA VAL A 28 -16.35 8.39 3.80
C VAL A 28 -17.53 9.35 3.74
N ALA A 29 -18.50 9.18 4.65
CA ALA A 29 -19.69 10.03 4.70
C ALA A 29 -19.37 11.45 5.18
N ASN A 30 -18.45 11.60 6.14
CA ASN A 30 -18.13 12.89 6.73
C ASN A 30 -16.99 13.62 6.02
N ALA A 31 -16.11 12.90 5.33
CA ALA A 31 -15.00 13.48 4.61
C ALA A 31 -15.48 14.13 3.31
N LYS A 32 -14.82 15.19 2.92
CA LYS A 32 -15.10 15.83 1.64
C LYS A 32 -14.71 14.87 0.51
N PRO A 33 -15.41 14.91 -0.65
CA PRO A 33 -15.06 14.05 -1.79
C PRO A 33 -13.60 14.17 -2.20
N GLU A 34 -13.02 15.35 -2.09
CA GLU A 34 -11.61 15.58 -2.41
C GLU A 34 -10.69 14.77 -1.50
N VAL A 35 -11.03 14.70 -0.20
CA VAL A 35 -10.23 13.96 0.77
C VAL A 35 -10.31 12.47 0.49
N VAL A 36 -11.51 11.97 0.20
CA VAL A 36 -11.72 10.56 -0.14
C VAL A 36 -10.94 10.20 -1.40
N GLN A 37 -10.98 11.07 -2.40
CA GLN A 37 -10.25 10.84 -3.65
C GLN A 37 -8.75 10.80 -3.41
N LYS A 38 -8.21 11.70 -2.57
CA LYS A 38 -6.79 11.69 -2.23
C LYS A 38 -6.38 10.38 -1.56
N GLU A 39 -7.22 9.87 -0.67
CA GLU A 39 -6.92 8.59 0.00
C GLU A 39 -6.94 7.43 -0.97
N ARG A 40 -7.87 7.44 -1.93
CA ARG A 40 -7.91 6.42 -2.98
C ARG A 40 -6.67 6.50 -3.87
N ASP A 41 -6.23 7.71 -4.20
CA ASP A 41 -5.02 7.91 -4.99
C ASP A 41 -3.79 7.39 -4.25
N LYS A 42 -3.71 7.65 -2.94
CA LYS A 42 -2.64 7.11 -2.10
C LYS A 42 -2.67 5.59 -2.06
N GLN A 43 -3.86 5.02 -1.95
CA GLN A 43 -4.02 3.57 -1.93
C GLN A 43 -3.47 2.95 -3.23
N ALA A 44 -3.83 3.52 -4.37
CA ALA A 44 -3.36 3.04 -5.65
C ALA A 44 -1.83 3.16 -5.77
N ASP A 45 -1.27 4.28 -5.30
CA ASP A 45 0.17 4.50 -5.32
C ASP A 45 0.90 3.49 -4.42
N TYR A 46 0.43 3.30 -3.19
CA TYR A 46 1.02 2.34 -2.27
C TYR A 46 0.90 0.92 -2.79
N GLN A 47 -0.23 0.60 -3.41
CA GLN A 47 -0.43 -0.73 -4.00
C GLN A 47 0.58 -0.99 -5.10
N ALA A 48 0.82 -0.01 -5.96
CA ALA A 48 1.80 -0.12 -7.03
C ALA A 48 3.20 -0.33 -6.47
N LYS A 49 3.55 0.41 -5.43
CA LYS A 49 4.85 0.28 -4.77
C LYS A 49 5.00 -1.07 -4.08
N TYR A 50 3.94 -1.53 -3.44
CA TYR A 50 3.92 -2.83 -2.79
C TYR A 50 4.16 -3.93 -3.83
N ASP A 51 3.42 -3.90 -4.92
CA ASP A 51 3.53 -4.90 -5.98
C ASP A 51 4.93 -4.89 -6.60
N ALA A 52 5.49 -3.71 -6.83
CA ALA A 52 6.85 -3.58 -7.36
C ALA A 52 7.88 -4.18 -6.40
N THR A 53 7.71 -3.95 -5.10
CA THR A 53 8.60 -4.51 -4.08
C THR A 53 8.50 -6.04 -4.04
N VAL A 54 7.28 -6.56 -4.09
CA VAL A 54 7.05 -8.00 -4.12
C VAL A 54 7.72 -8.62 -5.34
N ALA A 55 7.58 -7.98 -6.50
CA ALA A 55 8.18 -8.46 -7.74
C ALA A 55 9.70 -8.51 -7.64
N ARG A 56 10.31 -7.49 -7.03
CA ARG A 56 11.76 -7.45 -6.82
C ARG A 56 12.22 -8.58 -5.91
N ILE A 57 11.51 -8.80 -4.82
CA ILE A 57 11.84 -9.89 -3.89
C ILE A 57 11.74 -11.24 -4.60
N ASP A 58 10.71 -11.42 -5.37
CA ASP A 58 10.49 -12.67 -6.11
C ASP A 58 11.62 -12.91 -7.13
N GLU A 59 12.01 -11.86 -7.86
CA GLU A 59 13.13 -11.96 -8.80
C GLU A 59 14.44 -12.32 -8.10
N MET A 60 14.70 -11.71 -6.95
CA MET A 60 15.89 -12.01 -6.18
C MET A 60 15.90 -13.46 -5.70
N LYS A 61 14.76 -13.97 -5.29
CA LYS A 61 14.65 -15.38 -4.87
C LYS A 61 14.90 -16.35 -6.03
N LYS A 62 14.51 -15.97 -7.24
CA LYS A 62 14.77 -16.78 -8.43
C LYS A 62 16.25 -16.80 -8.81
N LEU A 63 16.94 -15.68 -8.56
CA LEU A 63 18.36 -15.58 -8.89
C LEU A 63 19.24 -16.30 -7.88
N VAL A 64 18.78 -16.44 -6.65
CA VAL A 64 19.52 -17.13 -5.58
C VAL A 64 19.11 -18.60 -5.58
N LYS A 65 20.02 -19.44 -5.97
CA LYS A 65 19.81 -20.89 -5.94
C LYS A 65 20.51 -21.49 -4.73
#